data_06d6074da6119819253a1f5313c491f9
#
_entry.id   06d6074da6119819253a1f5313c491f9
#
_cell.length_a   1.000
_cell.length_b   1.000
_cell.length_c   1.000
_cell.angle_alpha   90.00
_cell.angle_beta   90.00
_cell.angle_gamma   90.00
#
_symmetry.space_group_name_H-M   'P 1'
#
loop_
_entity.id
_entity.type
_entity.pdbx_description
1 polymer ?
#
loop_
_entity_poly.entity_id
_entity_poly.type
_entity_poly.pdbx_seq_one_letter_code
_entity_poly.pdbx_strand_id
1 'polypeptide(L)'
;AASDVYKRQLYTHARTPSLPDRISVHDLQVRMHAGLDAWGRFVPQPVHIDAHLYTEVSRAGQSDHVEHTHNYGTLYRALERFAADTHCTSLDQVAEGCMNICLNECHAPYAEVHIRLPRALLHADAAGMILTRAKDETANVLDQLCIQQLRVDAILGVNPWERERKQRVIVDVDVSPATCAPYEAIAHSVYAHVQASACLTIESLASQVAEIVCAQHQADEVRVCISKPSAIMHASRSSVEVMRHRSQLGLPPVSLPVPSTHMAILALGSNLGERKHYIEASVQALDQHPKIQIVDTSFFYETAPMYYENQPRFLNGACKIQTSLTPHELLDLCQNIEK
;
A
#
# COMPACT_ATOMS: atom_id res chain seq x y z
N ALA A 1 -10.23 29.11 -9.79
CA ALA A 1 -11.43 28.46 -10.29
C ALA A 1 -11.06 27.55 -11.45
N ALA A 2 -10.43 26.44 -11.19
CA ALA A 2 -10.23 25.32 -12.11
C ALA A 2 -9.69 24.14 -11.28
N SER A 3 -10.53 23.61 -10.42
CA SER A 3 -10.24 22.38 -9.71
C SER A 3 -11.45 21.45 -9.66
N ASP A 4 -12.15 21.32 -10.79
CA ASP A 4 -12.96 20.13 -11.00
C ASP A 4 -12.02 19.03 -11.50
N VAL A 5 -11.25 18.57 -10.56
CA VAL A 5 -10.44 17.37 -10.68
C VAL A 5 -11.40 16.24 -11.02
N TYR A 6 -11.17 15.66 -12.18
CA TYR A 6 -11.72 14.44 -12.67
C TYR A 6 -11.98 13.45 -11.53
N LYS A 7 -13.25 13.26 -11.18
CA LYS A 7 -13.69 12.05 -10.48
C LYS A 7 -13.50 10.91 -11.47
N ARG A 8 -12.30 10.34 -11.47
CA ARG A 8 -12.00 9.12 -12.17
C ARG A 8 -12.88 8.06 -11.54
N GLN A 9 -13.94 7.65 -12.22
CA GLN A 9 -14.60 6.40 -11.89
C GLN A 9 -13.57 5.30 -12.18
N LEU A 10 -12.87 4.90 -11.13
CA LEU A 10 -12.06 3.70 -11.15
C LEU A 10 -13.05 2.55 -11.31
N TYR A 11 -13.17 2.02 -12.51
CA TYR A 11 -13.83 0.73 -12.71
C TYR A 11 -12.94 -0.33 -12.08
N THR A 12 -13.06 -0.49 -10.79
CA THR A 12 -12.53 -1.66 -10.11
C THR A 12 -13.40 -2.84 -10.53
N HIS A 13 -12.85 -3.80 -11.26
CA HIS A 13 -13.43 -5.15 -11.36
C HIS A 13 -13.29 -5.92 -10.03
N ALA A 14 -12.95 -5.26 -8.93
CA ALA A 14 -13.16 -5.81 -7.61
C ALA A 14 -14.65 -6.11 -7.46
N ARG A 15 -15.00 -7.29 -6.96
CA ARG A 15 -16.39 -7.64 -6.62
C ARG A 15 -16.93 -6.48 -5.80
N THR A 16 -17.91 -5.77 -6.36
CA THR A 16 -18.65 -4.75 -5.64
C THR A 16 -19.13 -5.39 -4.35
N PRO A 17 -18.87 -4.79 -3.19
CA PRO A 17 -19.37 -5.35 -1.94
C PRO A 17 -20.88 -5.53 -2.05
N SER A 18 -21.39 -6.57 -1.45
CA SER A 18 -22.85 -6.83 -1.36
C SER A 18 -23.60 -5.74 -0.57
N LEU A 19 -22.87 -4.81 0.04
CA LEU A 19 -23.40 -3.71 0.82
C LEU A 19 -23.66 -2.49 -0.09
N PRO A 20 -24.93 -2.03 -0.18
CA PRO A 20 -25.33 -1.00 -1.15
C PRO A 20 -24.90 0.41 -0.74
N ASP A 21 -24.68 0.64 0.57
CA ASP A 21 -24.50 1.98 1.13
C ASP A 21 -23.04 2.25 1.49
N ARG A 22 -22.68 3.54 1.49
CA ARG A 22 -21.30 3.97 1.73
C ARG A 22 -21.26 5.27 2.51
N ILE A 23 -20.43 5.31 3.54
CA ILE A 23 -20.05 6.53 4.27
C ILE A 23 -18.63 6.89 3.88
N SER A 24 -18.38 8.15 3.53
CA SER A 24 -17.10 8.55 2.95
C SER A 24 -16.55 9.82 3.57
N VAL A 25 -15.23 9.86 3.70
CA VAL A 25 -14.43 11.08 3.88
C VAL A 25 -13.64 11.27 2.59
N HIS A 26 -13.74 12.43 1.97
CA HIS A 26 -13.10 12.74 0.70
C HIS A 26 -12.01 13.79 0.87
N ASP A 27 -10.89 13.57 0.20
CA ASP A 27 -9.75 14.48 0.08
C ASP A 27 -9.31 15.07 1.43
N LEU A 28 -9.26 14.23 2.47
CA LEU A 28 -8.69 14.63 3.75
C LEU A 28 -7.19 14.91 3.55
N GLN A 29 -6.80 16.15 3.75
CA GLN A 29 -5.43 16.62 3.56
C GLN A 29 -4.73 16.70 4.91
N VAL A 30 -3.73 15.84 5.09
CA VAL A 30 -2.89 15.81 6.30
C VAL A 30 -1.42 15.99 5.94
N ARG A 31 -0.59 16.26 6.94
CA ARG A 31 0.87 16.27 6.80
C ARG A 31 1.48 15.23 7.71
N MET A 32 2.18 14.26 7.13
CA MET A 32 2.82 13.19 7.87
C MET A 32 4.07 12.67 7.16
N HIS A 33 4.87 11.87 7.85
CA HIS A 33 5.91 11.09 7.20
C HIS A 33 5.25 9.93 6.43
N ALA A 34 5.56 9.82 5.15
CA ALA A 34 4.94 8.85 4.25
C ALA A 34 5.96 8.35 3.19
N GLY A 35 7.16 7.98 3.66
CA GLY A 35 8.28 7.65 2.79
C GLY A 35 9.08 8.88 2.37
N LEU A 36 9.95 8.71 1.37
CA LEU A 36 10.77 9.78 0.83
C LEU A 36 9.94 10.68 -0.10
N ASP A 37 10.25 11.97 -0.10
CA ASP A 37 9.72 12.88 -1.14
C ASP A 37 10.53 12.76 -2.45
N ALA A 38 10.09 13.46 -3.50
CA ALA A 38 10.75 13.45 -4.81
C ALA A 38 12.23 13.94 -4.79
N TRP A 39 12.69 14.51 -3.68
CA TRP A 39 14.06 14.95 -3.45
C TRP A 39 14.86 13.98 -2.58
N GLY A 40 14.29 12.81 -2.27
CA GLY A 40 14.92 11.79 -1.43
C GLY A 40 15.00 12.16 0.06
N ARG A 41 14.14 13.07 0.55
CA ARG A 41 14.14 13.53 1.94
C ARG A 41 13.02 12.86 2.72
N PHE A 42 13.34 12.37 3.92
CA PHE A 42 12.35 11.86 4.87
C PHE A 42 11.83 13.00 5.75
N VAL A 43 10.81 13.70 5.28
CA VAL A 43 10.19 14.85 5.93
C VAL A 43 8.66 14.74 5.87
N PRO A 44 7.92 15.39 6.79
CA PRO A 44 6.47 15.46 6.69
C PRO A 44 6.04 16.07 5.35
N GLN A 45 5.26 15.33 4.59
CA GLN A 45 4.75 15.73 3.29
C GLN A 45 3.22 15.74 3.28
N PRO A 46 2.57 16.44 2.32
CA PRO A 46 1.13 16.38 2.17
C PRO A 46 0.71 14.98 1.73
N VAL A 47 -0.31 14.46 2.39
CA VAL A 47 -0.97 13.19 2.08
C VAL A 47 -2.44 13.47 1.93
N HIS A 48 -3.03 13.00 0.84
CA HIS A 48 -4.45 13.11 0.56
C HIS A 48 -5.09 11.73 0.75
N ILE A 49 -6.14 11.66 1.55
CA ILE A 49 -6.81 10.43 1.94
C ILE A 49 -8.28 10.50 1.56
N ASP A 50 -8.74 9.55 0.73
CA ASP A 50 -10.15 9.23 0.60
C ASP A 50 -10.38 7.92 1.35
N ALA A 51 -11.38 7.87 2.22
CA ALA A 51 -11.74 6.69 2.99
C ALA A 51 -13.24 6.40 2.86
N HIS A 52 -13.56 5.18 2.47
CA HIS A 52 -14.91 4.73 2.18
C HIS A 52 -15.24 3.53 3.05
N LEU A 53 -16.25 3.68 3.92
CA LEU A 53 -16.80 2.60 4.74
C LEU A 53 -18.06 2.07 4.06
N TYR A 54 -18.05 0.85 3.59
CA TYR A 54 -19.22 0.20 3.03
C TYR A 54 -20.02 -0.46 4.15
N THR A 55 -21.29 -0.16 4.24
CA THR A 55 -22.14 -0.56 5.35
C THR A 55 -23.61 -0.58 4.93
N GLU A 56 -24.51 -0.80 5.87
CA GLU A 56 -25.95 -0.74 5.69
C GLU A 56 -26.47 0.39 6.59
N VAL A 57 -27.13 1.41 6.00
CA VAL A 57 -27.59 2.60 6.73
C VAL A 57 -29.11 2.70 6.85
N SER A 58 -29.90 1.73 6.38
CA SER A 58 -31.36 1.76 6.41
C SER A 58 -31.92 1.97 7.82
N ARG A 59 -31.28 1.33 8.82
CA ARG A 59 -31.69 1.46 10.23
C ARG A 59 -31.49 2.90 10.73
N ALA A 60 -30.38 3.53 10.40
CA ALA A 60 -30.13 4.93 10.72
C ALA A 60 -31.12 5.85 10.00
N GLY A 61 -31.37 5.59 8.72
CA GLY A 61 -32.33 6.36 7.90
C GLY A 61 -33.79 6.29 8.39
N GLN A 62 -34.18 5.20 9.04
CA GLN A 62 -35.50 5.03 9.61
C GLN A 62 -35.66 5.60 11.02
N SER A 63 -34.59 5.48 11.84
CA SER A 63 -34.64 5.83 13.26
C SER A 63 -34.16 7.23 13.58
N ASP A 64 -33.36 7.84 12.68
CA ASP A 64 -32.66 9.12 12.89
C ASP A 64 -31.74 9.11 14.13
N HIS A 65 -31.19 7.92 14.48
CA HIS A 65 -30.29 7.74 15.60
C HIS A 65 -28.83 7.53 15.11
N VAL A 66 -27.90 8.37 15.61
CA VAL A 66 -26.48 8.34 15.24
C VAL A 66 -25.80 7.03 15.64
N GLU A 67 -26.27 6.34 16.66
CA GLU A 67 -25.76 5.03 17.10
C GLU A 67 -26.02 3.88 16.11
N HIS A 68 -26.91 4.10 15.13
CA HIS A 68 -27.22 3.14 14.08
C HIS A 68 -26.39 3.31 12.81
N THR A 69 -25.37 4.17 12.83
CA THR A 69 -24.50 4.43 11.69
C THR A 69 -23.03 4.55 12.08
N HIS A 70 -22.13 4.48 11.13
CA HIS A 70 -20.72 4.81 11.34
C HIS A 70 -20.55 6.33 11.31
N ASN A 71 -19.97 6.88 12.38
CA ASN A 71 -19.78 8.31 12.49
C ASN A 71 -18.51 8.73 11.72
N TYR A 72 -18.67 9.43 10.59
CA TYR A 72 -17.55 9.96 9.80
C TYR A 72 -16.65 10.92 10.60
N GLY A 73 -17.17 11.59 11.63
CA GLY A 73 -16.36 12.41 12.54
C GLY A 73 -15.40 11.57 13.42
N THR A 74 -15.77 10.33 13.74
CA THR A 74 -14.87 9.39 14.40
C THR A 74 -13.77 8.91 13.45
N LEU A 75 -14.14 8.55 12.22
CA LEU A 75 -13.20 8.21 11.16
C LEU A 75 -12.19 9.35 10.93
N TYR A 76 -12.69 10.57 10.72
CA TYR A 76 -11.84 11.76 10.53
C TYR A 76 -10.83 11.93 11.68
N ARG A 77 -11.29 11.93 12.95
CA ARG A 77 -10.39 12.11 14.11
C ARG A 77 -9.35 10.99 14.25
N ALA A 78 -9.71 9.76 13.91
CA ALA A 78 -8.79 8.63 13.95
C ALA A 78 -7.69 8.76 12.87
N LEU A 79 -8.06 9.14 11.64
CA LEU A 79 -7.11 9.39 10.55
C LEU A 79 -6.19 10.58 10.87
N GLU A 80 -6.72 11.67 11.42
CA GLU A 80 -5.95 12.85 11.81
C GLU A 80 -4.93 12.52 12.92
N ARG A 81 -5.36 11.79 13.96
CA ARG A 81 -4.47 11.29 15.03
C ARG A 81 -3.38 10.37 14.47
N PHE A 82 -3.74 9.41 13.62
CA PHE A 82 -2.77 8.54 12.97
C PHE A 82 -1.71 9.34 12.21
N ALA A 83 -2.13 10.35 11.44
CA ALA A 83 -1.22 11.20 10.70
C ALA A 83 -0.30 12.04 11.62
N ALA A 84 -0.78 12.46 12.79
CA ALA A 84 0.00 13.24 13.76
C ALA A 84 1.02 12.39 14.52
N ASP A 85 0.63 11.16 14.89
CA ASP A 85 1.38 10.34 15.85
C ASP A 85 2.30 9.30 15.18
N THR A 86 2.12 9.04 13.85
CA THR A 86 2.81 7.95 13.17
C THR A 86 3.81 8.44 12.12
N HIS A 87 4.98 7.81 12.09
CA HIS A 87 6.02 8.05 11.08
C HIS A 87 6.10 6.85 10.13
N CYS A 88 5.38 6.91 9.04
CA CYS A 88 5.41 5.87 8.01
C CYS A 88 6.63 6.04 7.10
N THR A 89 7.32 4.94 6.80
CA THR A 89 8.50 4.92 5.93
C THR A 89 8.17 4.60 4.48
N SER A 90 6.92 4.23 4.19
CA SER A 90 6.44 3.93 2.84
C SER A 90 4.96 4.28 2.66
N LEU A 91 4.53 4.35 1.40
CA LEU A 91 3.13 4.54 1.03
C LEU A 91 2.24 3.38 1.52
N ASP A 92 2.76 2.14 1.47
CA ASP A 92 2.05 0.95 1.94
C ASP A 92 1.69 1.06 3.42
N GLN A 93 2.63 1.51 4.27
CA GLN A 93 2.37 1.69 5.70
C GLN A 93 1.27 2.71 5.97
N VAL A 94 1.22 3.80 5.18
CA VAL A 94 0.14 4.79 5.28
C VAL A 94 -1.20 4.16 4.92
N ALA A 95 -1.25 3.44 3.80
CA ALA A 95 -2.46 2.83 3.28
C ALA A 95 -3.00 1.74 4.24
N GLU A 96 -2.13 0.85 4.73
CA GLU A 96 -2.50 -0.18 5.70
C GLU A 96 -2.93 0.42 7.04
N GLY A 97 -2.28 1.48 7.52
CA GLY A 97 -2.68 2.20 8.74
C GLY A 97 -4.08 2.80 8.61
N CYS A 98 -4.38 3.46 7.49
CA CYS A 98 -5.72 4.00 7.22
C CYS A 98 -6.76 2.88 7.09
N MET A 99 -6.42 1.77 6.43
CA MET A 99 -7.30 0.60 6.31
C MET A 99 -7.61 -0.02 7.67
N ASN A 100 -6.59 -0.17 8.53
CA ASN A 100 -6.77 -0.68 9.89
C ASN A 100 -7.76 0.18 10.71
N ILE A 101 -7.68 1.50 10.59
CA ILE A 101 -8.63 2.43 11.22
C ILE A 101 -10.06 2.14 10.72
N CYS A 102 -10.25 2.03 9.41
CA CYS A 102 -11.56 1.76 8.82
C CYS A 102 -12.18 0.46 9.33
N LEU A 103 -11.42 -0.63 9.33
CA LEU A 103 -11.92 -1.97 9.67
C LEU A 103 -12.00 -2.21 11.18
N ASN A 104 -10.98 -1.77 11.95
CA ASN A 104 -10.86 -2.13 13.36
C ASN A 104 -11.33 -1.05 14.32
N GLU A 105 -11.02 0.25 14.07
CA GLU A 105 -11.50 1.33 14.94
C GLU A 105 -12.94 1.75 14.58
N CYS A 106 -13.25 1.86 13.30
CA CYS A 106 -14.59 2.21 12.82
C CYS A 106 -15.51 0.99 12.66
N HIS A 107 -14.97 -0.23 12.78
CA HIS A 107 -15.72 -1.49 12.66
C HIS A 107 -16.50 -1.65 11.36
N ALA A 108 -16.01 -1.07 10.26
CA ALA A 108 -16.64 -1.25 8.96
C ALA A 108 -16.51 -2.72 8.51
N PRO A 109 -17.56 -3.33 7.96
CA PRO A 109 -17.47 -4.69 7.44
C PRO A 109 -16.64 -4.78 6.16
N TYR A 110 -16.55 -3.68 5.41
CA TYR A 110 -15.78 -3.56 4.19
C TYR A 110 -15.33 -2.10 4.01
N ALA A 111 -14.10 -1.89 3.58
CA ALA A 111 -13.56 -0.55 3.37
C ALA A 111 -12.70 -0.45 2.12
N GLU A 112 -12.63 0.76 1.58
CA GLU A 112 -11.73 1.15 0.50
C GLU A 112 -11.03 2.44 0.91
N VAL A 113 -9.71 2.51 0.76
CA VAL A 113 -8.92 3.71 1.03
C VAL A 113 -8.07 4.06 -0.19
N HIS A 114 -8.06 5.35 -0.54
CA HIS A 114 -7.19 5.89 -1.58
C HIS A 114 -6.23 6.87 -0.95
N ILE A 115 -4.95 6.56 -1.02
CA ILE A 115 -3.88 7.43 -0.54
C ILE A 115 -3.17 8.05 -1.72
N ARG A 116 -2.91 9.37 -1.67
CA ARG A 116 -2.16 10.09 -2.70
C ARG A 116 -1.07 10.93 -2.05
N LEU A 117 0.13 10.86 -2.62
CA LEU A 117 1.32 11.61 -2.23
C LEU A 117 1.69 12.61 -3.34
N PRO A 118 1.25 13.88 -3.27
CA PRO A 118 1.47 14.86 -4.34
C PRO A 118 2.95 15.26 -4.53
N ARG A 119 3.82 14.94 -3.58
CA ARG A 119 5.26 15.27 -3.62
C ARG A 119 6.17 14.06 -3.82
N ALA A 120 5.61 12.89 -4.08
CA ALA A 120 6.39 11.67 -4.22
C ALA A 120 7.21 11.61 -5.52
N LEU A 121 6.77 12.28 -6.57
CA LEU A 121 7.40 12.27 -7.90
C LEU A 121 7.53 13.69 -8.49
N LEU A 122 8.66 13.99 -9.14
CA LEU A 122 8.91 15.34 -9.72
C LEU A 122 8.04 15.66 -10.94
N HIS A 123 7.74 14.66 -11.75
CA HIS A 123 7.07 14.85 -13.04
C HIS A 123 5.62 14.39 -13.05
N ALA A 124 5.09 13.92 -11.91
CA ALA A 124 3.71 13.47 -11.77
C ALA A 124 2.94 14.34 -10.75
N ASP A 125 1.62 14.32 -10.83
CA ASP A 125 0.79 14.99 -9.84
C ASP A 125 0.81 14.25 -8.50
N ALA A 126 0.81 12.91 -8.53
CA ALA A 126 0.93 12.09 -7.33
C ALA A 126 1.39 10.65 -7.66
N ALA A 127 2.01 10.01 -6.69
CA ALA A 127 1.94 8.56 -6.52
C ALA A 127 0.83 8.24 -5.53
N GLY A 128 0.16 7.11 -5.69
CA GLY A 128 -0.95 6.73 -4.83
C GLY A 128 -1.13 5.22 -4.71
N MET A 129 -1.97 4.83 -3.78
CA MET A 129 -2.36 3.44 -3.55
C MET A 129 -3.84 3.36 -3.24
N ILE A 130 -4.49 2.34 -3.77
CA ILE A 130 -5.87 2.00 -3.47
C ILE A 130 -5.86 0.63 -2.82
N LEU A 131 -6.37 0.57 -1.59
CA LEU A 131 -6.61 -0.68 -0.89
C LEU A 131 -8.10 -0.91 -0.74
N THR A 132 -8.49 -2.18 -0.85
CA THR A 132 -9.87 -2.60 -0.64
C THR A 132 -9.86 -3.88 0.20
N ARG A 133 -10.57 -3.90 1.34
CA ARG A 133 -10.56 -5.02 2.30
C ARG A 133 -11.94 -5.26 2.89
N ALA A 134 -12.26 -6.54 3.13
CA ALA A 134 -13.32 -6.96 4.02
C ALA A 134 -12.73 -7.31 5.39
N LYS A 135 -13.50 -7.11 6.46
CA LYS A 135 -13.04 -7.37 7.83
C LYS A 135 -12.74 -8.85 8.08
N ASP A 136 -13.52 -9.74 7.48
CA ASP A 136 -13.48 -11.18 7.73
C ASP A 136 -12.83 -12.00 6.59
N GLU A 137 -12.33 -11.35 5.54
CA GLU A 137 -11.71 -12.03 4.41
C GLU A 137 -10.20 -11.83 4.40
N THR A 138 -9.46 -12.93 4.47
CA THR A 138 -8.01 -12.98 4.22
C THR A 138 -7.66 -13.10 2.73
N ALA A 139 -8.66 -13.12 1.85
CA ALA A 139 -8.51 -13.42 0.44
C ALA A 139 -8.31 -12.17 -0.43
N ASN A 140 -7.23 -12.20 -1.16
CA ASN A 140 -6.88 -11.50 -2.40
C ASN A 140 -7.75 -10.31 -2.79
N VAL A 141 -7.43 -9.19 -2.24
CA VAL A 141 -7.93 -7.93 -2.72
C VAL A 141 -6.92 -7.38 -3.72
N LEU A 142 -7.41 -6.83 -4.82
CA LEU A 142 -6.58 -6.23 -5.86
C LEU A 142 -6.15 -4.83 -5.40
N ASP A 143 -5.08 -4.79 -4.61
CA ASP A 143 -4.43 -3.54 -4.29
C ASP A 143 -3.82 -2.94 -5.55
N GLN A 144 -4.00 -1.63 -5.72
CA GLN A 144 -3.52 -0.92 -6.89
C GLN A 144 -2.54 0.17 -6.48
N LEU A 145 -1.40 0.20 -7.16
CA LEU A 145 -0.47 1.30 -7.15
C LEU A 145 -0.81 2.23 -8.31
N CYS A 146 -0.88 3.55 -8.06
CA CYS A 146 -1.27 4.54 -9.05
C CYS A 146 -0.17 5.58 -9.26
N ILE A 147 0.15 5.90 -10.50
CA ILE A 147 0.97 7.05 -10.89
C ILE A 147 0.05 7.98 -11.68
N GLN A 148 -0.15 9.19 -11.17
CA GLN A 148 -1.13 10.12 -11.71
C GLN A 148 -0.46 11.27 -12.44
N GLN A 149 -0.89 11.52 -13.69
CA GLN A 149 -0.52 12.64 -14.51
C GLN A 149 1.02 12.78 -14.68
N LEU A 150 1.72 11.68 -14.97
CA LEU A 150 3.14 11.72 -15.29
C LEU A 150 3.34 12.49 -16.62
N ARG A 151 4.02 13.62 -16.57
CA ARG A 151 4.24 14.52 -17.69
C ARG A 151 5.56 14.23 -18.36
N VAL A 152 5.51 13.89 -19.63
CA VAL A 152 6.70 13.58 -20.45
C VAL A 152 6.62 14.29 -21.78
N ASP A 153 7.74 14.79 -22.28
CA ASP A 153 7.82 15.36 -23.62
C ASP A 153 8.37 14.30 -24.59
N ALA A 154 7.55 13.91 -25.58
CA ALA A 154 7.85 12.83 -26.51
C ALA A 154 7.46 13.17 -27.96
N ILE A 155 8.04 12.46 -28.94
CA ILE A 155 7.59 12.48 -30.33
C ILE A 155 6.42 11.50 -30.44
N LEU A 156 5.22 12.00 -30.74
CA LEU A 156 4.01 11.21 -30.84
C LEU A 156 3.02 11.81 -31.84
N GLY A 157 2.67 11.07 -32.89
CA GLY A 157 1.66 11.46 -33.85
C GLY A 157 2.07 11.16 -35.28
N VAL A 158 1.12 11.35 -36.19
CA VAL A 158 1.22 11.00 -37.62
C VAL A 158 1.53 12.23 -38.50
N ASN A 159 1.28 13.43 -38.01
CA ASN A 159 1.48 14.65 -38.78
C ASN A 159 2.97 15.05 -38.83
N PRO A 160 3.48 15.65 -39.92
CA PRO A 160 4.89 16.03 -40.07
C PRO A 160 5.40 16.88 -38.90
N TRP A 161 4.65 17.89 -38.48
CA TRP A 161 5.04 18.77 -37.37
C TRP A 161 5.11 18.07 -36.00
N GLU A 162 4.35 16.98 -35.82
CA GLU A 162 4.42 16.15 -34.61
C GLU A 162 5.69 15.30 -34.59
N ARG A 163 6.30 15.07 -35.73
CA ARG A 163 7.55 14.29 -35.89
C ARG A 163 8.81 15.15 -35.69
N GLU A 164 8.71 16.46 -35.82
CA GLU A 164 9.83 17.40 -35.74
C GLU A 164 10.08 17.86 -34.29
N ARG A 165 9.06 17.92 -33.47
CA ARG A 165 9.14 18.47 -32.11
C ARG A 165 8.46 17.60 -31.09
N LYS A 166 9.09 17.46 -29.91
CA LYS A 166 8.48 16.83 -28.77
C LYS A 166 7.24 17.58 -28.30
N GLN A 167 6.23 16.86 -27.93
CA GLN A 167 4.96 17.35 -27.42
C GLN A 167 4.73 16.82 -26.00
N ARG A 168 3.99 17.56 -25.20
CA ARG A 168 3.57 17.12 -23.88
C ARG A 168 2.62 15.92 -23.99
N VAL A 169 3.02 14.83 -23.37
CA VAL A 169 2.23 13.63 -23.15
C VAL A 169 1.99 13.47 -21.66
N ILE A 170 0.80 13.08 -21.28
CA ILE A 170 0.42 12.83 -19.89
C ILE A 170 0.08 11.36 -19.79
N VAL A 171 0.70 10.67 -18.83
CA VAL A 171 0.56 9.24 -18.63
C VAL A 171 0.03 8.98 -17.23
N ASP A 172 -1.07 8.25 -17.15
CA ASP A 172 -1.56 7.66 -15.91
C ASP A 172 -1.32 6.14 -15.97
N VAL A 173 -0.83 5.57 -14.89
CA VAL A 173 -0.54 4.14 -14.77
C VAL A 173 -1.12 3.62 -13.49
N ASP A 174 -1.96 2.58 -13.57
CA ASP A 174 -2.41 1.83 -12.40
C ASP A 174 -1.93 0.39 -12.54
N VAL A 175 -1.39 -0.16 -11.48
CA VAL A 175 -0.68 -1.44 -11.46
C VAL A 175 -1.22 -2.33 -10.34
N SER A 176 -1.49 -3.59 -10.66
CA SER A 176 -1.85 -4.63 -9.71
C SER A 176 -0.93 -5.84 -9.84
N PRO A 177 -0.53 -6.46 -8.71
CA PRO A 177 -0.71 -6.01 -7.34
C PRO A 177 0.15 -4.79 -7.00
N ALA A 178 -0.26 -4.00 -6.04
CA ALA A 178 0.46 -2.78 -5.62
C ALA A 178 1.90 -3.04 -5.13
N THR A 179 2.18 -4.25 -4.69
CA THR A 179 3.48 -4.68 -4.13
C THR A 179 4.47 -5.16 -5.19
N CYS A 180 4.15 -5.07 -6.47
CA CYS A 180 5.01 -5.58 -7.55
C CYS A 180 6.37 -4.86 -7.63
N ALA A 181 6.39 -3.54 -7.46
CA ALA A 181 7.62 -2.73 -7.43
C ALA A 181 7.35 -1.36 -6.79
N PRO A 182 8.39 -0.65 -6.31
CA PRO A 182 8.26 0.73 -5.85
C PRO A 182 7.75 1.66 -6.98
N TYR A 183 6.88 2.59 -6.64
CA TYR A 183 6.30 3.53 -7.61
C TYR A 183 7.36 4.38 -8.33
N GLU A 184 8.48 4.68 -7.65
CA GLU A 184 9.59 5.44 -8.24
C GLU A 184 10.24 4.67 -9.40
N ALA A 185 10.44 3.35 -9.24
CA ALA A 185 11.02 2.51 -10.27
C ALA A 185 10.10 2.41 -11.48
N ILE A 186 8.80 2.25 -11.26
CA ILE A 186 7.79 2.22 -12.33
C ILE A 186 7.73 3.56 -13.05
N ALA A 187 7.63 4.67 -12.31
CA ALA A 187 7.59 6.01 -12.87
C ALA A 187 8.85 6.32 -13.71
N HIS A 188 10.03 5.91 -13.22
CA HIS A 188 11.28 6.11 -13.93
C HIS A 188 11.33 5.36 -15.27
N SER A 189 11.00 4.06 -15.27
CA SER A 189 10.99 3.25 -16.49
C SER A 189 9.98 3.74 -17.52
N VAL A 190 8.77 4.12 -17.05
CA VAL A 190 7.73 4.70 -17.93
C VAL A 190 8.19 6.04 -18.50
N TYR A 191 8.74 6.94 -17.67
CA TYR A 191 9.26 8.23 -18.11
C TYR A 191 10.34 8.07 -19.17
N ALA A 192 11.34 7.23 -18.91
CA ALA A 192 12.46 7.00 -19.82
C ALA A 192 11.98 6.42 -21.17
N HIS A 193 11.07 5.44 -21.14
CA HIS A 193 10.53 4.86 -22.36
C HIS A 193 9.73 5.85 -23.18
N VAL A 194 8.81 6.59 -22.57
CA VAL A 194 7.98 7.59 -23.26
C VAL A 194 8.84 8.71 -23.83
N GLN A 195 9.82 9.18 -23.08
CA GLN A 195 10.74 10.25 -23.53
C GLN A 195 11.58 9.85 -24.76
N ALA A 196 11.96 8.57 -24.84
CA ALA A 196 12.74 8.01 -25.95
C ALA A 196 11.87 7.57 -27.13
N SER A 197 10.54 7.46 -26.94
CA SER A 197 9.64 6.96 -27.98
C SER A 197 9.45 7.92 -29.13
N ALA A 198 9.09 7.34 -30.28
CA ALA A 198 8.73 8.07 -31.50
C ALA A 198 7.52 7.38 -32.18
N CYS A 199 6.56 6.95 -31.39
CA CYS A 199 5.37 6.26 -31.88
C CYS A 199 4.51 7.13 -32.79
N LEU A 200 3.83 6.52 -33.75
CA LEU A 200 2.86 7.19 -34.59
C LEU A 200 1.50 7.31 -33.88
N THR A 201 1.12 6.31 -33.13
CA THR A 201 -0.20 6.24 -32.47
C THR A 201 -0.09 6.20 -30.96
N ILE A 202 -1.08 6.77 -30.27
CA ILE A 202 -1.18 6.72 -28.81
C ILE A 202 -1.39 5.27 -28.35
N GLU A 203 -2.14 4.47 -29.09
CA GLU A 203 -2.41 3.07 -28.81
C GLU A 203 -1.13 2.23 -28.75
N SER A 204 -0.22 2.45 -29.70
CA SER A 204 1.08 1.78 -29.71
C SER A 204 1.90 2.15 -28.49
N LEU A 205 1.98 3.45 -28.16
CA LEU A 205 2.72 3.92 -27.00
C LEU A 205 2.13 3.38 -25.69
N ALA A 206 0.80 3.41 -25.54
CA ALA A 206 0.11 2.90 -24.36
C ALA A 206 0.33 1.39 -24.16
N SER A 207 0.29 0.62 -25.25
CA SER A 207 0.55 -0.82 -25.21
C SER A 207 2.00 -1.12 -24.82
N GLN A 208 2.97 -0.40 -25.36
CA GLN A 208 4.40 -0.55 -25.02
C GLN A 208 4.66 -0.21 -23.55
N VAL A 209 4.04 0.85 -23.02
CA VAL A 209 4.16 1.22 -21.59
C VAL A 209 3.61 0.10 -20.72
N ALA A 210 2.42 -0.44 -21.05
CA ALA A 210 1.83 -1.54 -20.26
C ALA A 210 2.71 -2.80 -20.32
N GLU A 211 3.26 -3.14 -21.50
CA GLU A 211 4.17 -4.27 -21.67
C GLU A 211 5.43 -4.15 -20.81
N ILE A 212 6.06 -2.97 -20.81
CA ILE A 212 7.26 -2.69 -20.02
C ILE A 212 6.96 -2.82 -18.51
N VAL A 213 5.85 -2.27 -18.04
CA VAL A 213 5.48 -2.37 -16.63
C VAL A 213 5.21 -3.83 -16.25
N CYS A 214 4.47 -4.59 -17.05
CA CYS A 214 4.28 -6.02 -16.81
C CYS A 214 5.61 -6.78 -16.80
N ALA A 215 6.49 -6.53 -17.77
CA ALA A 215 7.72 -7.31 -17.93
C ALA A 215 8.78 -6.97 -16.87
N GLN A 216 9.05 -5.69 -16.64
CA GLN A 216 10.15 -5.25 -15.79
C GLN A 216 9.77 -5.16 -14.30
N HIS A 217 8.50 -4.88 -13.99
CA HIS A 217 8.04 -4.64 -12.62
C HIS A 217 7.15 -5.75 -12.08
N GLN A 218 7.04 -6.88 -12.77
CA GLN A 218 6.29 -8.06 -12.34
C GLN A 218 4.80 -7.77 -12.01
N ALA A 219 4.21 -6.83 -12.74
CA ALA A 219 2.79 -6.53 -12.61
C ALA A 219 1.94 -7.61 -13.29
N ASP A 220 0.85 -8.02 -12.67
CA ASP A 220 -0.11 -8.98 -13.27
C ASP A 220 -1.09 -8.27 -14.19
N GLU A 221 -1.54 -7.10 -13.77
CA GLU A 221 -2.45 -6.25 -14.53
C GLU A 221 -1.95 -4.80 -14.52
N VAL A 222 -1.97 -4.17 -15.67
CA VAL A 222 -1.59 -2.77 -15.85
C VAL A 222 -2.64 -2.05 -16.68
N ARG A 223 -3.13 -0.95 -16.15
CA ARG A 223 -3.94 0.01 -16.89
C ARG A 223 -3.09 1.24 -17.19
N VAL A 224 -3.04 1.63 -18.45
CA VAL A 224 -2.31 2.81 -18.93
C VAL A 224 -3.26 3.73 -19.68
N CYS A 225 -3.34 4.98 -19.26
CA CYS A 225 -4.06 6.02 -19.98
C CYS A 225 -3.06 7.07 -20.46
N ILE A 226 -2.92 7.23 -21.76
CA ILE A 226 -2.07 8.28 -22.37
C ILE A 226 -2.94 9.37 -22.96
N SER A 227 -2.63 10.60 -22.58
CA SER A 227 -3.36 11.80 -23.02
C SER A 227 -2.43 12.77 -23.76
N LYS A 228 -2.97 13.38 -24.81
CA LYS A 228 -2.37 14.50 -25.54
C LYS A 228 -3.21 15.77 -25.33
N PRO A 229 -2.74 16.74 -24.54
CA PRO A 229 -3.51 17.97 -24.27
C PRO A 229 -3.76 18.84 -25.50
N SER A 230 -2.87 18.81 -26.49
CA SER A 230 -2.90 19.71 -27.67
C SER A 230 -3.37 19.02 -28.95
N ALA A 231 -3.91 17.80 -28.89
CA ALA A 231 -4.23 17.02 -30.10
C ALA A 231 -5.48 17.51 -30.82
N ILE A 232 -6.44 18.08 -30.12
CA ILE A 232 -7.75 18.50 -30.66
C ILE A 232 -8.07 19.91 -30.16
N MET A 233 -8.40 20.79 -31.11
CA MET A 233 -8.91 22.13 -30.76
C MET A 233 -10.28 21.99 -30.03
N HIS A 234 -10.50 22.84 -29.06
CA HIS A 234 -11.73 22.87 -28.25
C HIS A 234 -11.96 21.68 -27.32
N ALA A 235 -10.97 20.77 -27.19
CA ALA A 235 -10.97 19.74 -26.15
C ALA A 235 -9.76 19.97 -25.22
N SER A 236 -9.94 19.70 -23.93
CA SER A 236 -8.84 19.84 -22.97
C SER A 236 -7.72 18.82 -23.22
N ARG A 237 -8.08 17.64 -23.73
CA ARG A 237 -7.18 16.56 -24.12
C ARG A 237 -7.92 15.48 -24.89
N SER A 238 -7.20 14.70 -25.67
CA SER A 238 -7.61 13.37 -26.16
C SER A 238 -6.83 12.30 -25.41
N SER A 239 -7.40 11.14 -25.21
CA SER A 239 -6.73 10.03 -24.53
C SER A 239 -7.08 8.68 -25.08
N VAL A 240 -6.17 7.74 -24.91
CA VAL A 240 -6.38 6.31 -25.12
C VAL A 240 -6.04 5.59 -23.82
N GLU A 241 -6.93 4.72 -23.39
CA GLU A 241 -6.72 3.85 -22.23
C GLU A 241 -6.64 2.40 -22.69
N VAL A 242 -5.66 1.68 -22.20
CA VAL A 242 -5.48 0.26 -22.42
C VAL A 242 -5.35 -0.47 -21.09
N MET A 243 -5.88 -1.68 -21.02
CA MET A 243 -5.65 -2.62 -19.93
C MET A 243 -4.96 -3.85 -20.51
N ARG A 244 -3.90 -4.29 -19.83
CA ARG A 244 -3.15 -5.48 -20.22
C ARG A 244 -2.93 -6.38 -19.02
N HIS A 245 -3.18 -7.67 -19.22
CA HIS A 245 -2.82 -8.70 -18.26
C HIS A 245 -1.53 -9.37 -18.71
N ARG A 246 -0.69 -9.68 -17.77
CA ARG A 246 0.60 -10.35 -17.98
C ARG A 246 0.47 -11.62 -18.84
N SER A 247 -0.57 -12.41 -18.58
CA SER A 247 -0.88 -13.62 -19.35
C SER A 247 -1.16 -13.36 -20.82
N GLN A 248 -1.78 -12.23 -21.15
CA GLN A 248 -2.07 -11.84 -22.54
C GLN A 248 -0.81 -11.46 -23.32
N LEU A 249 0.25 -11.05 -22.62
CA LEU A 249 1.54 -10.70 -23.18
C LEU A 249 2.48 -11.90 -23.32
N GLY A 250 2.02 -13.10 -23.00
CA GLY A 250 2.85 -14.32 -23.03
C GLY A 250 3.94 -14.34 -21.98
N LEU A 251 3.87 -13.49 -20.97
CA LEU A 251 4.82 -13.43 -19.86
C LEU A 251 4.46 -14.51 -18.83
N PRO A 252 5.48 -15.12 -18.16
CA PRO A 252 5.20 -16.09 -17.11
C PRO A 252 4.42 -15.44 -15.96
N PRO A 253 3.58 -16.21 -15.24
CA PRO A 253 2.89 -15.70 -14.04
C PRO A 253 3.88 -15.04 -13.08
N VAL A 254 3.44 -13.99 -12.38
CA VAL A 254 4.23 -13.44 -11.29
C VAL A 254 4.37 -14.52 -10.23
N SER A 255 5.58 -14.94 -9.98
CA SER A 255 5.88 -15.62 -8.73
C SER A 255 5.77 -14.55 -7.67
N LEU A 256 4.62 -14.47 -6.98
CA LEU A 256 4.55 -13.67 -5.76
C LEU A 256 5.76 -14.10 -4.93
N PRO A 257 6.59 -13.18 -4.42
CA PRO A 257 7.61 -13.57 -3.49
C PRO A 257 6.88 -14.37 -2.41
N VAL A 258 7.17 -15.67 -2.33
CA VAL A 258 6.83 -16.44 -1.14
C VAL A 258 7.36 -15.58 -0.02
N PRO A 259 6.54 -15.17 0.98
CA PRO A 259 6.98 -14.26 2.02
C PRO A 259 8.33 -14.76 2.47
N SER A 260 9.38 -13.95 2.28
CA SER A 260 10.74 -14.39 2.52
C SER A 260 10.82 -14.78 3.98
N THR A 261 10.77 -16.07 4.24
CA THR A 261 10.87 -16.57 5.61
C THR A 261 12.31 -16.43 6.03
N HIS A 262 12.53 -15.71 7.11
CA HIS A 262 13.83 -15.50 7.70
C HIS A 262 14.01 -16.45 8.88
N MET A 263 15.24 -16.87 9.11
CA MET A 263 15.60 -17.58 10.32
C MET A 263 16.05 -16.57 11.37
N ALA A 264 15.44 -16.63 12.55
CA ALA A 264 15.86 -15.83 13.70
C ALA A 264 16.10 -16.74 14.92
N ILE A 265 16.97 -16.28 15.82
CA ILE A 265 17.20 -16.93 17.12
C ILE A 265 16.81 -15.91 18.19
N LEU A 266 15.87 -16.29 19.04
CA LEU A 266 15.41 -15.49 20.17
C LEU A 266 16.04 -16.05 21.45
N ALA A 267 16.68 -15.19 22.24
CA ALA A 267 17.12 -15.51 23.58
C ALA A 267 15.94 -15.36 24.55
N LEU A 268 15.78 -16.31 25.42
CA LEU A 268 14.70 -16.38 26.42
C LEU A 268 15.33 -16.41 27.81
N GLY A 269 14.78 -15.67 28.76
CA GLY A 269 15.31 -15.66 30.12
C GLY A 269 14.25 -15.25 31.16
N SER A 270 14.27 -15.90 32.33
CA SER A 270 13.42 -15.56 33.46
C SER A 270 14.16 -15.81 34.77
N ASN A 271 14.03 -14.89 35.73
CA ASN A 271 14.64 -15.05 37.06
C ASN A 271 13.65 -14.91 38.23
N LEU A 272 12.38 -14.68 37.96
CA LEU A 272 11.32 -14.53 38.98
C LEU A 272 10.22 -15.57 38.77
N GLY A 273 9.53 -15.92 39.86
CA GLY A 273 8.37 -16.80 39.84
C GLY A 273 8.64 -18.19 39.25
N GLU A 274 7.68 -18.71 38.51
CA GLU A 274 7.75 -20.01 37.83
C GLU A 274 8.53 -19.89 36.49
N ARG A 275 9.84 -19.66 36.60
CA ARG A 275 10.77 -19.35 35.51
C ARG A 275 10.60 -20.22 34.27
N LYS A 276 10.49 -21.54 34.48
CA LYS A 276 10.30 -22.51 33.39
C LYS A 276 8.97 -22.30 32.69
N HIS A 277 7.92 -22.12 33.45
CA HIS A 277 6.56 -21.91 32.92
C HIS A 277 6.49 -20.66 32.06
N TYR A 278 7.09 -19.54 32.48
CA TYR A 278 7.09 -18.30 31.70
C TYR A 278 7.83 -18.45 30.36
N ILE A 279 8.96 -19.15 30.33
CA ILE A 279 9.69 -19.41 29.10
C ILE A 279 8.87 -20.31 28.17
N GLU A 280 8.27 -21.39 28.69
CA GLU A 280 7.43 -22.31 27.91
C GLU A 280 6.18 -21.58 27.36
N ALA A 281 5.53 -20.74 28.16
CA ALA A 281 4.38 -19.94 27.73
C ALA A 281 4.77 -18.94 26.62
N SER A 282 5.94 -18.32 26.72
CA SER A 282 6.42 -17.39 25.68
C SER A 282 6.68 -18.13 24.35
N VAL A 283 7.29 -19.32 24.38
CA VAL A 283 7.50 -20.16 23.19
C VAL A 283 6.14 -20.59 22.60
N GLN A 284 5.19 -20.97 23.44
CA GLN A 284 3.85 -21.34 22.99
C GLN A 284 3.10 -20.15 22.35
N ALA A 285 3.24 -18.95 22.90
CA ALA A 285 2.66 -17.74 22.31
C ALA A 285 3.27 -17.40 20.93
N LEU A 286 4.58 -17.60 20.78
CA LEU A 286 5.26 -17.46 19.49
C LEU A 286 4.75 -18.51 18.47
N ASP A 287 4.61 -19.78 18.89
CA ASP A 287 4.17 -20.88 18.00
C ASP A 287 2.71 -20.74 17.56
N GLN A 288 1.88 -20.05 18.32
CA GLN A 288 0.50 -19.74 17.95
C GLN A 288 0.38 -18.62 16.92
N HIS A 289 1.47 -17.87 16.65
CA HIS A 289 1.42 -16.76 15.71
C HIS A 289 1.52 -17.27 14.26
N PRO A 290 0.57 -16.90 13.36
CA PRO A 290 0.44 -17.49 12.01
C PRO A 290 1.64 -17.25 11.09
N LYS A 291 2.49 -16.26 11.40
CA LYS A 291 3.71 -15.93 10.64
C LYS A 291 4.98 -16.48 11.27
N ILE A 292 4.90 -17.31 12.31
CA ILE A 292 6.05 -17.89 13.01
C ILE A 292 5.91 -19.40 13.05
N GLN A 293 7.02 -20.08 12.84
CA GLN A 293 7.17 -21.51 13.04
C GLN A 293 8.39 -21.75 13.96
N ILE A 294 8.19 -22.44 15.07
CA ILE A 294 9.30 -22.87 15.91
C ILE A 294 10.03 -24.01 15.17
N VAL A 295 11.33 -23.84 14.94
CA VAL A 295 12.17 -24.82 14.24
C VAL A 295 12.94 -25.68 15.22
N ASP A 296 13.44 -25.07 16.32
CA ASP A 296 14.25 -25.77 17.32
C ASP A 296 14.28 -24.98 18.63
N THR A 297 14.59 -25.63 19.74
CA THR A 297 14.76 -25.02 21.06
C THR A 297 16.01 -25.55 21.75
N SER A 298 16.72 -24.69 22.48
CA SER A 298 17.85 -25.13 23.29
C SER A 298 17.41 -25.83 24.57
N PHE A 299 18.35 -26.47 25.26
CA PHE A 299 18.19 -26.82 26.66
C PHE A 299 18.12 -25.58 27.53
N PHE A 300 17.63 -25.72 28.76
CA PHE A 300 17.67 -24.66 29.77
C PHE A 300 19.03 -24.63 30.46
N TYR A 301 19.51 -23.40 30.70
CA TYR A 301 20.76 -23.12 31.39
C TYR A 301 20.49 -22.20 32.57
N GLU A 302 20.91 -22.62 33.79
CA GLU A 302 20.82 -21.75 34.96
C GLU A 302 22.12 -20.94 35.09
N THR A 303 21.99 -19.62 35.14
CA THR A 303 23.13 -18.71 35.22
C THR A 303 23.03 -17.77 36.44
N ALA A 304 24.17 -17.38 37.00
CA ALA A 304 24.23 -16.32 37.98
C ALA A 304 23.86 -14.98 37.32
N PRO A 305 23.22 -14.06 38.07
CA PRO A 305 22.95 -12.73 37.57
C PRO A 305 24.25 -11.96 37.24
N MET A 306 24.24 -11.18 36.15
CA MET A 306 25.30 -10.24 35.79
C MET A 306 24.87 -8.82 36.20
N TYR A 307 25.81 -7.94 36.48
CA TYR A 307 25.66 -6.52 36.80
C TYR A 307 25.00 -6.23 38.16
N TYR A 308 23.88 -6.80 38.50
CA TYR A 308 23.20 -6.69 39.79
C TYR A 308 23.09 -8.06 40.42
N GLU A 309 23.98 -8.37 41.37
CA GLU A 309 24.13 -9.71 41.93
C GLU A 309 23.03 -10.06 42.96
N ASN A 310 22.37 -9.06 43.56
CA ASN A 310 21.34 -9.29 44.58
C ASN A 310 19.97 -9.56 43.94
N GLN A 311 19.89 -10.59 43.11
CA GLN A 311 18.65 -11.08 42.48
C GLN A 311 18.75 -12.60 42.26
N PRO A 312 17.61 -13.30 42.09
CA PRO A 312 17.60 -14.73 41.82
C PRO A 312 18.36 -15.10 40.52
N ARG A 313 18.82 -16.36 40.48
CA ARG A 313 19.46 -16.93 39.27
C ARG A 313 18.48 -16.96 38.10
N PHE A 314 19.02 -16.70 36.93
CA PHE A 314 18.27 -16.77 35.68
C PHE A 314 18.20 -18.21 35.16
N LEU A 315 17.03 -18.57 34.64
CA LEU A 315 16.87 -19.70 33.76
C LEU A 315 16.85 -19.14 32.32
N ASN A 316 17.79 -19.55 31.47
CA ASN A 316 17.95 -19.08 30.12
C ASN A 316 17.73 -20.20 29.11
N GLY A 317 17.27 -19.85 27.92
CA GLY A 317 17.14 -20.72 26.77
C GLY A 317 17.20 -19.90 25.48
N ALA A 318 17.06 -20.58 24.36
CA ALA A 318 16.91 -19.95 23.07
C ALA A 318 15.93 -20.75 22.20
N CYS A 319 15.19 -20.07 21.35
CA CYS A 319 14.42 -20.74 20.31
C CYS A 319 14.82 -20.23 18.94
N LYS A 320 14.91 -21.15 17.99
CA LYS A 320 15.12 -20.88 16.58
C LYS A 320 13.79 -20.89 15.88
N ILE A 321 13.47 -19.81 15.22
CA ILE A 321 12.20 -19.62 14.53
C ILE A 321 12.42 -19.37 13.04
N GLN A 322 11.47 -19.78 12.24
CA GLN A 322 11.28 -19.34 10.87
C GLN A 322 10.08 -18.38 10.84
N THR A 323 10.26 -17.19 10.29
CA THR A 323 9.22 -16.16 10.31
C THR A 323 9.21 -15.34 9.03
N SER A 324 8.02 -14.86 8.64
CA SER A 324 7.85 -13.85 7.60
C SER A 324 7.70 -12.43 8.17
N LEU A 325 7.81 -12.27 9.49
CA LEU A 325 7.81 -10.94 10.12
C LEU A 325 9.12 -10.21 9.85
N THR A 326 9.04 -8.91 9.66
CA THR A 326 10.21 -8.03 9.67
C THR A 326 10.85 -8.00 11.06
N PRO A 327 12.13 -7.59 11.20
CA PRO A 327 12.78 -7.49 12.51
C PRO A 327 12.01 -6.59 13.51
N HIS A 328 11.40 -5.50 13.04
CA HIS A 328 10.59 -4.61 13.89
C HIS A 328 9.29 -5.25 14.34
N GLU A 329 8.54 -5.88 13.43
CA GLU A 329 7.31 -6.60 13.78
C GLU A 329 7.59 -7.75 14.76
N LEU A 330 8.71 -8.45 14.60
CA LEU A 330 9.12 -9.50 15.52
C LEU A 330 9.47 -8.94 16.91
N LEU A 331 10.17 -7.80 16.96
CA LEU A 331 10.49 -7.12 18.22
C LEU A 331 9.23 -6.68 18.96
N ASP A 332 8.29 -6.05 18.25
CA ASP A 332 7.01 -5.60 18.81
C ASP A 332 6.21 -6.78 19.39
N LEU A 333 6.18 -7.90 18.66
CA LEU A 333 5.54 -9.13 19.13
C LEU A 333 6.21 -9.66 20.40
N CYS A 334 7.54 -9.75 20.44
CA CYS A 334 8.27 -10.17 21.65
C CYS A 334 7.96 -9.27 22.85
N GLN A 335 7.96 -7.95 22.68
CA GLN A 335 7.63 -6.99 23.74
C GLN A 335 6.16 -7.12 24.22
N ASN A 336 5.25 -7.53 23.34
CA ASN A 336 3.87 -7.79 23.73
C ASN A 336 3.70 -9.10 24.53
N ILE A 337 4.52 -10.11 24.23
CA ILE A 337 4.52 -11.39 24.97
C ILE A 337 5.18 -11.22 26.35
N GLU A 338 6.13 -10.31 26.51
CA GLU A 338 6.80 -10.01 27.78
C GLU A 338 5.91 -9.28 28.81
N LYS A 339 4.84 -8.63 28.38
CA LYS A 339 3.86 -7.92 29.25
C LYS A 339 2.85 -8.85 29.88
#